data_821ea5f7edfef88de3ac48192f8b2050
#
_entry.id   821ea5f7edfef88de3ac48192f8b2050
#
_cell.length_a   1.000
_cell.length_b   1.000
_cell.length_c   1.000
_cell.angle_alpha   90.00
_cell.angle_beta   90.00
_cell.angle_gamma   90.00
#
_symmetry.space_group_name_H-M   'P 1'
#
loop_
_entity.id
_entity.type
_entity.pdbx_description
1 polymer ?
#
loop_
_entity_poly.entity_id
_entity_poly.type
_entity_poly.pdbx_seq_one_letter_code
_entity_poly.pdbx_strand_id
1 'polypeptide(L)'
;MVSRLFLAGAVFSVAIFFVATEVLSENGERLLLFVGAASKPPTEEAVKLFEKKTGVRVEVVFGGSGYILSQMILAKKGDIYFPGSSDYMEKAKREGYVYPETERIVVYLVPAINVQKGNPKHIKGLEDLAHPGIKVAIANPEGVCVGAYAVEIIEKNFTKKQKKDFKKNIVNYTESCAKTLTVVSLKQVDAVIGWSVFQHWNPETVETIPLKSDEVVRVGYIPIAVSTFTKNKVLAEQFVDFILSEEVRSIFKEYQYFSSEQEAFAWIGQKPVGGEYAVPAEWTTGK
;
A
#
# COMPACT_ATOMS: atom_id res chain seq x y z
N MET A 1 -24.88 -61.72 76.61
CA MET A 1 -24.09 -61.92 75.36
C MET A 1 -24.28 -60.66 74.52
N VAL A 2 -23.30 -59.81 74.51
CA VAL A 2 -23.37 -58.45 73.86
C VAL A 2 -22.52 -58.52 72.62
N SER A 3 -23.16 -58.37 71.48
CA SER A 3 -22.49 -58.32 70.18
C SER A 3 -22.08 -56.87 69.86
N ARG A 4 -20.79 -56.66 69.70
CA ARG A 4 -20.23 -55.33 69.30
C ARG A 4 -20.23 -55.22 67.77
N LEU A 5 -20.95 -54.23 67.24
CA LEU A 5 -20.90 -53.82 65.85
C LEU A 5 -19.75 -52.83 65.68
N PHE A 6 -18.78 -53.17 64.82
CA PHE A 6 -17.74 -52.23 64.37
C PHE A 6 -18.24 -51.50 63.12
N LEU A 7 -18.38 -50.19 63.21
CA LEU A 7 -18.61 -49.27 62.07
C LEU A 7 -17.26 -48.85 61.52
N ALA A 8 -16.94 -49.30 60.31
CA ALA A 8 -15.79 -48.84 59.57
C ALA A 8 -16.17 -47.55 58.77
N GLY A 9 -15.67 -46.45 59.19
CA GLY A 9 -15.84 -45.19 58.47
C GLY A 9 -14.83 -45.06 57.26
N ALA A 10 -15.38 -45.05 56.08
CA ALA A 10 -14.59 -44.75 54.87
C ALA A 10 -14.45 -43.26 54.70
N VAL A 11 -13.22 -42.74 54.83
CA VAL A 11 -12.88 -41.34 54.52
C VAL A 11 -12.66 -41.23 53.03
N PHE A 12 -13.60 -40.57 52.32
CA PHE A 12 -13.44 -40.22 50.92
C PHE A 12 -12.63 -38.91 50.84
N SER A 13 -11.34 -39.01 50.49
CA SER A 13 -10.53 -37.84 50.13
C SER A 13 -10.89 -37.38 48.73
N VAL A 14 -11.63 -36.26 48.62
CA VAL A 14 -11.89 -35.59 47.37
C VAL A 14 -10.62 -34.76 47.03
N ALA A 15 -9.83 -35.28 46.10
CA ALA A 15 -8.73 -34.54 45.51
C ALA A 15 -9.31 -33.51 44.53
N ILE A 16 -9.36 -32.24 44.93
CA ILE A 16 -9.71 -31.12 44.04
C ILE A 16 -8.51 -30.88 43.14
N PHE A 17 -8.60 -31.35 41.88
CA PHE A 17 -7.69 -30.96 40.83
C PHE A 17 -8.00 -29.49 40.45
N PHE A 18 -7.17 -28.54 40.91
CA PHE A 18 -7.12 -27.21 40.32
C PHE A 18 -6.52 -27.34 38.93
N VAL A 19 -7.37 -27.42 37.91
CA VAL A 19 -6.96 -27.14 36.54
C VAL A 19 -6.77 -25.63 36.48
N ALA A 20 -5.52 -25.18 36.59
CA ALA A 20 -5.14 -23.83 36.23
C ALA A 20 -5.37 -23.73 34.68
N THR A 21 -6.53 -23.24 34.31
CA THR A 21 -6.71 -22.71 32.96
C THR A 21 -5.82 -21.46 32.88
N GLU A 22 -4.66 -21.60 32.27
CA GLU A 22 -3.93 -20.43 31.74
C GLU A 22 -4.89 -19.74 30.78
N VAL A 23 -5.56 -18.70 31.28
CA VAL A 23 -6.17 -17.68 30.44
C VAL A 23 -4.99 -17.06 29.74
N LEU A 24 -4.70 -17.53 28.52
CA LEU A 24 -3.81 -16.84 27.60
C LEU A 24 -4.35 -15.42 27.49
N SER A 25 -3.65 -14.49 28.14
CA SER A 25 -3.95 -13.06 28.06
C SER A 25 -3.89 -12.68 26.60
N GLU A 26 -5.05 -12.39 25.97
CA GLU A 26 -5.16 -11.79 24.62
C GLU A 26 -4.59 -10.36 24.58
N ASN A 27 -3.84 -9.92 25.58
CA ASN A 27 -3.22 -8.61 25.69
C ASN A 27 -1.78 -8.58 25.17
N GLY A 28 -1.48 -9.31 24.09
CA GLY A 28 -0.26 -9.07 23.32
C GLY A 28 -0.26 -7.65 22.75
N GLU A 29 0.91 -7.00 22.74
CA GLU A 29 1.06 -5.71 22.04
C GLU A 29 0.65 -5.87 20.58
N ARG A 30 -0.06 -4.88 20.06
CA ARG A 30 -0.55 -4.88 18.68
C ARG A 30 -0.41 -3.51 18.05
N LEU A 31 -0.24 -3.52 16.72
CA LEU A 31 -0.28 -2.33 15.87
C LEU A 31 -1.38 -2.48 14.82
N LEU A 32 -2.03 -1.36 14.51
CA LEU A 32 -2.95 -1.24 13.38
C LEU A 32 -2.37 -0.25 12.37
N LEU A 33 -2.09 -0.74 11.16
CA LEU A 33 -1.50 0.02 10.08
C LEU A 33 -2.52 0.32 8.99
N PHE A 34 -2.56 1.55 8.50
CA PHE A 34 -3.27 1.96 7.29
C PHE A 34 -2.26 2.18 6.17
N VAL A 35 -2.21 1.25 5.21
CA VAL A 35 -1.14 1.14 4.21
C VAL A 35 -1.68 1.31 2.79
N GLY A 36 -1.11 2.24 2.05
CA GLY A 36 -1.35 2.40 0.62
C GLY A 36 -0.88 1.15 -0.14
N ALA A 37 -1.75 0.60 -0.98
CA ALA A 37 -1.47 -0.65 -1.69
C ALA A 37 -0.33 -0.54 -2.72
N ALA A 38 0.36 0.61 -2.81
CA ALA A 38 1.55 0.78 -3.66
C ALA A 38 2.78 0.02 -3.16
N SER A 39 2.77 -0.43 -1.90
CA SER A 39 3.84 -1.22 -1.27
C SER A 39 3.35 -2.57 -0.74
N LYS A 40 2.18 -3.04 -1.19
CA LYS A 40 1.52 -4.19 -0.55
C LYS A 40 2.43 -5.42 -0.41
N PRO A 41 3.02 -6.01 -1.46
CA PRO A 41 3.79 -7.25 -1.30
C PRO A 41 4.97 -7.11 -0.33
N PRO A 42 5.91 -6.15 -0.48
CA PRO A 42 7.03 -6.04 0.45
C PRO A 42 6.61 -5.66 1.86
N THR A 43 5.50 -4.91 2.04
CA THR A 43 4.99 -4.58 3.37
C THR A 43 4.41 -5.82 4.07
N GLU A 44 3.72 -6.71 3.35
CA GLU A 44 3.22 -7.97 3.92
C GLU A 44 4.37 -8.88 4.42
N GLU A 45 5.49 -8.91 3.70
CA GLU A 45 6.70 -9.65 4.12
C GLU A 45 7.37 -8.99 5.33
N ALA A 46 7.52 -7.66 5.30
CA ALA A 46 8.10 -6.91 6.41
C ALA A 46 7.29 -7.06 7.70
N VAL A 47 5.95 -7.04 7.60
CA VAL A 47 5.05 -7.26 8.74
C VAL A 47 5.25 -8.65 9.35
N LYS A 48 5.27 -9.71 8.53
CA LYS A 48 5.53 -11.08 9.02
C LYS A 48 6.88 -11.20 9.73
N LEU A 49 7.90 -10.50 9.19
CA LEU A 49 9.22 -10.48 9.78
C LEU A 49 9.24 -9.74 11.12
N PHE A 50 8.53 -8.60 11.23
CA PHE A 50 8.38 -7.86 12.48
C PHE A 50 7.69 -8.69 13.56
N GLU A 51 6.55 -9.30 13.22
CA GLU A 51 5.81 -10.19 14.12
C GLU A 51 6.68 -11.34 14.63
N LYS A 52 7.44 -11.98 13.71
CA LYS A 52 8.36 -13.08 14.07
C LYS A 52 9.46 -12.64 15.04
N LYS A 53 9.98 -11.41 14.88
CA LYS A 53 11.09 -10.90 15.70
C LYS A 53 10.64 -10.38 17.07
N THR A 54 9.46 -9.78 17.13
CA THR A 54 9.01 -9.03 18.31
C THR A 54 7.91 -9.72 19.09
N GLY A 55 7.16 -10.65 18.47
CA GLY A 55 5.94 -11.20 19.04
C GLY A 55 4.75 -10.23 19.00
N VAL A 56 4.93 -9.01 18.53
CA VAL A 56 3.86 -8.01 18.37
C VAL A 56 2.98 -8.38 17.20
N ARG A 57 1.67 -8.40 17.39
CA ARG A 57 0.70 -8.63 16.32
C ARG A 57 0.49 -7.36 15.49
N VAL A 58 0.49 -7.48 14.16
CA VAL A 58 0.30 -6.34 13.26
C VAL A 58 -0.91 -6.57 12.35
N GLU A 59 -1.92 -5.74 12.51
CA GLU A 59 -3.09 -5.71 11.64
C GLU A 59 -2.88 -4.66 10.55
N VAL A 60 -3.14 -5.01 9.28
CA VAL A 60 -2.91 -4.10 8.15
C VAL A 60 -4.17 -3.92 7.33
N VAL A 61 -4.55 -2.66 7.13
CA VAL A 61 -5.61 -2.25 6.21
C VAL A 61 -4.96 -1.72 4.94
N PHE A 62 -5.06 -2.46 3.84
CA PHE A 62 -4.56 -2.04 2.54
C PHE A 62 -5.63 -1.38 1.67
N GLY A 63 -5.28 -0.28 0.98
CA GLY A 63 -6.21 0.39 0.08
C GLY A 63 -5.58 1.52 -0.74
N GLY A 64 -6.41 2.30 -1.42
CA GLY A 64 -6.00 3.58 -1.98
C GLY A 64 -5.64 4.55 -0.85
N SER A 65 -4.59 5.34 -1.04
CA SER A 65 -4.03 6.19 0.03
C SER A 65 -5.06 7.13 0.66
N GLY A 66 -5.90 7.78 -0.15
CA GLY A 66 -6.96 8.66 0.35
C GLY A 66 -8.09 7.89 1.05
N TYR A 67 -8.43 6.70 0.56
CA TYR A 67 -9.48 5.88 1.16
C TYR A 67 -9.08 5.37 2.54
N ILE A 68 -7.84 4.87 2.69
CA ILE A 68 -7.36 4.40 4.01
C ILE A 68 -7.15 5.57 4.99
N LEU A 69 -6.77 6.77 4.51
CA LEU A 69 -6.73 7.95 5.36
C LEU A 69 -8.13 8.26 5.91
N SER A 70 -9.14 8.28 5.03
CA SER A 70 -10.52 8.51 5.44
C SER A 70 -11.02 7.44 6.43
N GLN A 71 -10.67 6.17 6.21
CA GLN A 71 -11.02 5.08 7.14
C GLN A 71 -10.37 5.27 8.51
N MET A 72 -9.07 5.62 8.55
CA MET A 72 -8.33 5.91 9.79
C MET A 72 -8.99 7.06 10.58
N ILE A 73 -9.35 8.14 9.88
CA ILE A 73 -9.99 9.32 10.47
C ILE A 73 -11.38 8.97 11.03
N LEU A 74 -12.22 8.30 10.24
CA LEU A 74 -13.57 7.91 10.65
C LEU A 74 -13.56 6.94 11.83
N ALA A 75 -12.64 5.98 11.82
CA ALA A 75 -12.49 5.02 12.88
C ALA A 75 -11.84 5.62 14.15
N LYS A 76 -11.15 6.76 14.04
CA LYS A 76 -10.29 7.35 15.09
C LYS A 76 -9.35 6.32 15.70
N LYS A 77 -8.76 5.48 14.87
CA LYS A 77 -7.86 4.38 15.22
C LYS A 77 -6.77 4.24 14.18
N GLY A 78 -5.66 3.62 14.59
CA GLY A 78 -4.52 3.34 13.76
C GLY A 78 -3.25 3.88 14.39
N ASP A 79 -2.19 3.13 14.27
CA ASP A 79 -0.90 3.48 14.85
C ASP A 79 0.05 4.06 13.81
N ILE A 80 -0.07 3.58 12.57
CA ILE A 80 0.77 3.98 11.44
C ILE A 80 -0.10 4.37 10.25
N TYR A 81 0.26 5.48 9.60
CA TYR A 81 -0.19 5.83 8.27
C TYR A 81 0.97 5.72 7.28
N PHE A 82 0.79 4.89 6.25
CA PHE A 82 1.84 4.53 5.31
C PHE A 82 1.27 4.61 3.87
N PRO A 83 1.01 5.82 3.34
CA PRO A 83 0.41 6.00 2.01
C PRO A 83 1.37 5.62 0.88
N GLY A 84 0.84 5.41 -0.31
CA GLY A 84 1.61 5.08 -1.50
C GLY A 84 2.25 6.28 -2.20
N SER A 85 2.08 7.51 -1.69
CA SER A 85 2.77 8.72 -2.17
C SER A 85 2.69 9.86 -1.17
N SER A 86 3.51 10.90 -1.41
CA SER A 86 3.57 12.15 -0.64
C SER A 86 2.24 12.89 -0.60
N ASP A 87 1.46 12.89 -1.69
CA ASP A 87 0.23 13.68 -1.82
C ASP A 87 -0.71 13.53 -0.60
N TYR A 88 -0.92 12.30 -0.17
CA TYR A 88 -1.80 12.02 0.97
C TYR A 88 -1.09 12.13 2.33
N MET A 89 0.23 12.03 2.38
CA MET A 89 0.98 12.32 3.60
C MET A 89 0.95 13.81 3.90
N GLU A 90 1.15 14.66 2.89
CA GLU A 90 1.04 16.11 3.06
C GLU A 90 -0.35 16.52 3.56
N LYS A 91 -1.40 15.90 3.02
CA LYS A 91 -2.76 16.09 3.52
C LYS A 91 -2.89 15.66 4.99
N ALA A 92 -2.40 14.48 5.35
CA ALA A 92 -2.48 13.97 6.72
C ALA A 92 -1.72 14.86 7.71
N LYS A 93 -0.57 15.40 7.34
CA LYS A 93 0.21 16.36 8.14
C LYS A 93 -0.55 17.66 8.33
N ARG A 94 -1.04 18.24 7.26
CA ARG A 94 -1.78 19.52 7.27
C ARG A 94 -3.04 19.46 8.13
N GLU A 95 -3.71 18.31 8.13
CA GLU A 95 -4.94 18.08 8.90
C GLU A 95 -4.69 17.52 10.31
N GLY A 96 -3.41 17.27 10.70
CA GLY A 96 -3.03 16.86 12.05
C GLY A 96 -3.30 15.39 12.38
N TYR A 97 -3.35 14.50 11.39
CA TYR A 97 -3.62 13.06 11.58
C TYR A 97 -2.38 12.20 11.76
N VAL A 98 -1.19 12.78 11.55
CA VAL A 98 0.10 12.13 11.82
C VAL A 98 1.00 13.08 12.59
N TYR A 99 2.00 12.53 13.27
CA TYR A 99 3.10 13.30 13.88
C TYR A 99 4.15 13.60 12.80
N PRO A 100 4.27 14.86 12.30
CA PRO A 100 5.16 15.17 11.17
C PRO A 100 6.63 14.83 11.42
N GLU A 101 7.08 14.95 12.67
CA GLU A 101 8.46 14.65 13.08
C GLU A 101 8.82 13.16 12.94
N THR A 102 7.82 12.29 12.84
CA THR A 102 8.00 10.84 12.66
C THR A 102 8.00 10.41 11.21
N GLU A 103 7.73 11.33 10.27
CA GLU A 103 7.75 11.00 8.85
C GLU A 103 9.13 10.52 8.39
N ARG A 104 9.14 9.42 7.65
CA ARG A 104 10.34 8.89 6.99
C ARG A 104 9.99 8.45 5.58
N ILE A 105 10.93 8.60 4.64
CA ILE A 105 10.82 8.07 3.28
C ILE A 105 11.34 6.64 3.29
N VAL A 106 10.53 5.71 2.81
CA VAL A 106 10.88 4.28 2.75
C VAL A 106 11.54 3.95 1.42
N VAL A 107 10.89 4.28 0.31
CA VAL A 107 11.36 4.00 -1.07
C VAL A 107 10.81 5.01 -2.06
N TYR A 108 11.35 4.98 -3.28
CA TYR A 108 10.91 5.81 -4.41
C TYR A 108 10.25 4.98 -5.50
N LEU A 109 9.38 5.62 -6.26
CA LEU A 109 8.57 5.02 -7.31
C LEU A 109 8.60 5.87 -8.58
N VAL A 110 8.61 5.21 -9.73
CA VAL A 110 8.47 5.88 -11.03
C VAL A 110 7.21 5.36 -11.73
N PRO A 111 6.33 6.23 -12.22
CA PRO A 111 5.16 5.80 -12.99
C PRO A 111 5.58 5.18 -14.31
N ALA A 112 4.81 4.19 -14.76
CA ALA A 112 5.04 3.49 -16.01
C ALA A 112 3.72 2.96 -16.60
N ILE A 113 3.74 2.55 -17.85
CA ILE A 113 2.66 1.79 -18.45
C ILE A 113 2.87 0.32 -18.10
N ASN A 114 1.81 -0.36 -17.67
CA ASN A 114 1.84 -1.79 -17.43
C ASN A 114 0.82 -2.45 -18.36
N VAL A 115 1.24 -3.49 -19.07
CA VAL A 115 0.45 -4.21 -20.06
C VAL A 115 0.38 -5.70 -19.71
N GLN A 116 -0.51 -6.42 -20.35
CA GLN A 116 -0.54 -7.87 -20.31
C GLN A 116 0.82 -8.44 -20.78
N LYS A 117 1.27 -9.52 -20.16
CA LYS A 117 2.52 -10.21 -20.57
C LYS A 117 2.50 -10.55 -22.04
N GLY A 118 3.62 -10.26 -22.73
CA GLY A 118 3.75 -10.40 -24.18
C GLY A 118 3.13 -9.28 -25.00
N ASN A 119 2.56 -8.26 -24.34
CA ASN A 119 2.05 -7.03 -24.97
C ASN A 119 1.24 -7.26 -26.27
N PRO A 120 0.11 -7.97 -26.20
CA PRO A 120 -0.63 -8.39 -27.40
C PRO A 120 -1.19 -7.23 -28.25
N LYS A 121 -1.25 -6.03 -27.68
CA LYS A 121 -1.67 -4.80 -28.36
C LYS A 121 -0.51 -3.99 -28.93
N HIS A 122 0.74 -4.46 -28.75
CA HIS A 122 1.95 -3.80 -29.24
C HIS A 122 2.07 -2.33 -28.80
N ILE A 123 1.64 -2.03 -27.57
CA ILE A 123 1.73 -0.70 -26.96
C ILE A 123 3.22 -0.38 -26.73
N LYS A 124 3.71 0.74 -27.27
CA LYS A 124 5.10 1.15 -27.21
C LYS A 124 5.35 2.38 -26.33
N GLY A 125 4.29 3.13 -26.02
CA GLY A 125 4.39 4.37 -25.26
C GLY A 125 3.04 4.98 -24.92
N LEU A 126 3.10 6.18 -24.36
CA LEU A 126 1.95 6.89 -23.81
C LEU A 126 0.87 7.19 -24.88
N GLU A 127 1.30 7.58 -26.09
CA GLU A 127 0.39 7.97 -27.18
C GLU A 127 -0.51 6.81 -27.63
N ASP A 128 0.00 5.57 -27.57
CA ASP A 128 -0.76 4.39 -27.99
C ASP A 128 -2.01 4.17 -27.12
N LEU A 129 -2.00 4.66 -25.88
CA LEU A 129 -3.15 4.55 -24.97
C LEU A 129 -4.36 5.36 -25.45
N ALA A 130 -4.15 6.34 -26.34
CA ALA A 130 -5.22 7.11 -26.97
C ALA A 130 -5.72 6.52 -28.30
N HIS A 131 -5.12 5.43 -28.80
CA HIS A 131 -5.56 4.80 -30.05
C HIS A 131 -6.90 4.07 -29.86
N PRO A 132 -7.78 4.09 -30.88
CA PRO A 132 -9.05 3.36 -30.83
C PRO A 132 -8.87 1.85 -30.60
N GLY A 133 -9.71 1.27 -29.75
CA GLY A 133 -9.71 -0.17 -29.47
C GLY A 133 -8.72 -0.63 -28.40
N ILE A 134 -7.99 0.29 -27.77
CA ILE A 134 -7.20 0.04 -26.57
C ILE A 134 -8.10 0.22 -25.35
N LYS A 135 -8.18 -0.79 -24.49
CA LYS A 135 -8.90 -0.73 -23.21
C LYS A 135 -7.91 -0.37 -22.10
N VAL A 136 -8.16 0.74 -21.44
CA VAL A 136 -7.28 1.24 -20.37
C VAL A 136 -8.04 1.26 -19.04
N ALA A 137 -7.36 0.96 -17.94
CA ALA A 137 -7.81 1.37 -16.62
C ALA A 137 -6.78 2.33 -16.02
N ILE A 138 -7.26 3.28 -15.23
CA ILE A 138 -6.44 4.08 -14.32
C ILE A 138 -6.99 3.90 -12.91
N ALA A 139 -6.15 4.11 -11.92
CA ALA A 139 -6.63 4.20 -10.55
C ALA A 139 -7.48 5.47 -10.38
N ASN A 140 -8.48 5.43 -9.50
CA ASN A 140 -9.29 6.61 -9.20
C ASN A 140 -8.40 7.74 -8.64
N PRO A 141 -8.25 8.87 -9.35
CA PRO A 141 -7.32 9.92 -8.93
C PRO A 141 -7.72 10.64 -7.64
N GLU A 142 -8.98 10.52 -7.21
CA GLU A 142 -9.47 11.15 -5.97
C GLU A 142 -9.09 10.37 -4.70
N GLY A 143 -8.72 9.10 -4.82
CA GLY A 143 -8.45 8.26 -3.65
C GLY A 143 -7.19 7.41 -3.75
N VAL A 144 -6.56 7.34 -4.93
CA VAL A 144 -5.42 6.48 -5.19
C VAL A 144 -4.28 7.27 -5.80
N CYS A 145 -3.12 7.25 -5.17
CA CYS A 145 -1.97 8.06 -5.57
C CYS A 145 -1.57 7.89 -7.04
N VAL A 146 -1.44 6.67 -7.54
CA VAL A 146 -1.03 6.43 -8.95
C VAL A 146 -2.06 6.96 -9.96
N GLY A 147 -3.32 7.12 -9.55
CA GLY A 147 -4.35 7.77 -10.37
C GLY A 147 -4.08 9.26 -10.57
N ALA A 148 -3.67 9.97 -9.50
CA ALA A 148 -3.25 11.36 -9.60
C ALA A 148 -2.03 11.50 -10.53
N TYR A 149 -1.03 10.63 -10.40
CA TYR A 149 0.13 10.59 -11.30
C TYR A 149 -0.27 10.31 -12.76
N ALA A 150 -1.20 9.39 -12.98
CA ALA A 150 -1.70 9.10 -14.33
C ALA A 150 -2.35 10.33 -14.97
N VAL A 151 -3.21 11.01 -14.22
CA VAL A 151 -3.86 12.25 -14.70
C VAL A 151 -2.83 13.34 -14.97
N GLU A 152 -1.88 13.55 -14.07
CA GLU A 152 -0.82 14.55 -14.24
C GLU A 152 0.02 14.31 -15.50
N ILE A 153 0.36 13.06 -15.81
CA ILE A 153 1.07 12.64 -17.02
C ILE A 153 0.22 12.93 -18.26
N ILE A 154 -1.05 12.56 -18.25
CA ILE A 154 -1.97 12.78 -19.38
C ILE A 154 -2.22 14.28 -19.61
N GLU A 155 -2.42 15.06 -18.54
CA GLU A 155 -2.64 16.50 -18.65
C GLU A 155 -1.43 17.23 -19.23
N LYS A 156 -0.21 16.80 -18.88
CA LYS A 156 1.02 17.37 -19.41
C LYS A 156 1.27 17.01 -20.88
N ASN A 157 1.07 15.76 -21.24
CA ASN A 157 1.62 15.21 -22.47
C ASN A 157 0.61 15.11 -23.61
N PHE A 158 -0.69 15.06 -23.34
CA PHE A 158 -1.70 14.89 -24.37
C PHE A 158 -2.31 16.22 -24.85
N THR A 159 -2.49 16.32 -26.17
CA THR A 159 -3.34 17.34 -26.79
C THR A 159 -4.80 17.15 -26.36
N LYS A 160 -5.64 18.18 -26.54
CA LYS A 160 -7.08 18.10 -26.25
C LYS A 160 -7.75 16.90 -26.96
N LYS A 161 -7.34 16.61 -28.21
CA LYS A 161 -7.88 15.47 -28.97
C LYS A 161 -7.45 14.15 -28.34
N GLN A 162 -6.18 13.97 -28.05
CA GLN A 162 -5.66 12.75 -27.42
C GLN A 162 -6.28 12.51 -26.04
N LYS A 163 -6.46 13.55 -25.21
CA LYS A 163 -7.16 13.43 -23.92
C LYS A 163 -8.59 12.90 -24.10
N LYS A 164 -9.32 13.47 -25.08
CA LYS A 164 -10.68 13.01 -25.38
C LYS A 164 -10.70 11.55 -25.83
N ASP A 165 -9.76 11.14 -26.67
CA ASP A 165 -9.69 9.78 -27.18
C ASP A 165 -9.24 8.80 -26.10
N PHE A 166 -8.26 9.18 -25.26
CA PHE A 166 -7.84 8.42 -24.09
C PHE A 166 -9.01 8.21 -23.08
N LYS A 167 -9.77 9.26 -22.78
CA LYS A 167 -10.94 9.16 -21.89
C LYS A 167 -11.98 8.15 -22.39
N LYS A 168 -12.16 8.00 -23.71
CA LYS A 168 -13.06 6.99 -24.29
C LYS A 168 -12.53 5.56 -24.12
N ASN A 169 -11.20 5.41 -24.01
CA ASN A 169 -10.54 4.12 -23.82
C ASN A 169 -10.54 3.68 -22.35
N ILE A 170 -10.83 4.59 -21.40
CA ILE A 170 -10.92 4.24 -19.97
C ILE A 170 -12.21 3.44 -19.76
N VAL A 171 -12.04 2.17 -19.40
CA VAL A 171 -13.17 1.26 -19.12
C VAL A 171 -13.32 0.97 -17.62
N ASN A 172 -12.35 1.38 -16.80
CA ASN A 172 -12.40 1.17 -15.35
C ASN A 172 -11.55 2.20 -14.59
N TYR A 173 -12.08 2.65 -13.46
CA TYR A 173 -11.36 3.41 -12.42
C TYR A 173 -11.20 2.51 -11.19
N THR A 174 -9.97 2.12 -10.89
CA THR A 174 -9.67 1.16 -9.82
C THR A 174 -9.45 1.85 -8.46
N GLU A 175 -9.73 1.14 -7.37
CA GLU A 175 -9.75 1.71 -6.02
C GLU A 175 -8.42 1.57 -5.27
N SER A 176 -7.42 0.93 -5.87
CA SER A 176 -6.08 0.77 -5.29
C SER A 176 -5.05 0.36 -6.32
N CYS A 177 -3.75 0.56 -6.03
CA CYS A 177 -2.65 0.07 -6.85
C CYS A 177 -2.73 -1.45 -7.10
N ALA A 178 -3.08 -2.23 -6.08
CA ALA A 178 -3.23 -3.68 -6.22
C ALA A 178 -4.36 -4.05 -7.20
N LYS A 179 -5.51 -3.37 -7.13
CA LYS A 179 -6.60 -3.57 -8.09
C LYS A 179 -6.24 -3.10 -9.50
N THR A 180 -5.45 -2.02 -9.63
CA THR A 180 -4.93 -1.55 -10.92
C THR A 180 -4.08 -2.64 -11.59
N LEU A 181 -3.18 -3.26 -10.83
CA LEU A 181 -2.42 -4.42 -11.33
C LEU A 181 -3.34 -5.61 -11.66
N THR A 182 -4.31 -5.90 -10.81
CA THR A 182 -5.19 -7.08 -10.98
C THR A 182 -5.96 -7.03 -12.30
N VAL A 183 -6.52 -5.88 -12.69
CA VAL A 183 -7.34 -5.79 -13.92
C VAL A 183 -6.51 -6.01 -15.19
N VAL A 184 -5.24 -5.62 -15.24
CA VAL A 184 -4.34 -5.92 -16.36
C VAL A 184 -3.84 -7.36 -16.29
N SER A 185 -3.53 -7.89 -15.11
CA SER A 185 -3.13 -9.30 -14.91
C SER A 185 -4.21 -10.28 -15.35
N LEU A 186 -5.48 -9.96 -15.08
CA LEU A 186 -6.65 -10.76 -15.48
C LEU A 186 -7.11 -10.50 -16.91
N LYS A 187 -6.36 -9.72 -17.70
CA LYS A 187 -6.66 -9.37 -19.08
C LYS A 187 -8.01 -8.67 -19.29
N GLN A 188 -8.53 -7.99 -18.27
CA GLN A 188 -9.75 -7.20 -18.37
C GLN A 188 -9.53 -5.90 -19.14
N VAL A 189 -8.29 -5.39 -19.11
CA VAL A 189 -7.83 -4.23 -19.87
C VAL A 189 -6.50 -4.54 -20.57
N ASP A 190 -6.18 -3.78 -21.60
CA ASP A 190 -4.95 -3.94 -22.37
C ASP A 190 -3.76 -3.28 -21.66
N ALA A 191 -4.01 -2.15 -21.01
CA ALA A 191 -2.99 -1.38 -20.32
C ALA A 191 -3.54 -0.65 -19.09
N VAL A 192 -2.62 -0.30 -18.19
CA VAL A 192 -2.84 0.64 -17.08
C VAL A 192 -1.67 1.60 -17.00
N ILE A 193 -1.89 2.81 -16.46
CA ILE A 193 -0.81 3.65 -15.96
C ILE A 193 -0.65 3.31 -14.48
N GLY A 194 0.48 2.69 -14.14
CA GLY A 194 0.80 2.16 -12.82
C GLY A 194 2.21 2.57 -12.39
N TRP A 195 2.83 1.76 -11.57
CA TRP A 195 4.21 1.91 -11.14
C TRP A 195 5.14 0.94 -11.89
N SER A 196 6.39 1.31 -12.08
CA SER A 196 7.42 0.47 -12.71
C SER A 196 7.59 -0.89 -12.03
N VAL A 197 7.34 -0.95 -10.74
CA VAL A 197 7.46 -2.17 -9.92
C VAL A 197 6.35 -3.21 -10.16
N PHE A 198 5.25 -2.88 -10.84
CA PHE A 198 4.11 -3.78 -10.98
C PHE A 198 4.46 -5.11 -11.67
N GLN A 199 5.34 -5.11 -12.67
CA GLN A 199 5.79 -6.37 -13.28
C GLN A 199 6.52 -7.29 -12.29
N HIS A 200 7.17 -6.73 -11.25
CA HIS A 200 7.88 -7.51 -10.25
C HIS A 200 6.95 -8.11 -9.19
N TRP A 201 5.72 -7.58 -9.07
CA TRP A 201 4.69 -8.19 -8.24
C TRP A 201 4.05 -9.40 -8.93
N ASN A 202 3.96 -9.38 -10.25
CA ASN A 202 3.32 -10.45 -11.04
C ASN A 202 3.99 -10.63 -12.42
N PRO A 203 5.24 -11.12 -12.46
CA PRO A 203 6.05 -11.17 -13.67
C PRO A 203 5.51 -12.12 -14.74
N GLU A 204 4.68 -13.10 -14.34
CA GLU A 204 4.08 -14.07 -15.26
C GLU A 204 2.93 -13.49 -16.09
N THR A 205 2.29 -12.41 -15.63
CA THR A 205 1.08 -11.87 -16.26
C THR A 205 1.19 -10.43 -16.73
N VAL A 206 2.18 -9.69 -16.21
CA VAL A 206 2.35 -8.25 -16.48
C VAL A 206 3.76 -7.95 -16.96
N GLU A 207 3.83 -6.99 -17.88
CA GLU A 207 5.04 -6.41 -18.43
C GLU A 207 4.97 -4.89 -18.30
N THR A 208 6.11 -4.26 -18.01
CA THR A 208 6.21 -2.81 -17.86
C THR A 208 6.84 -2.18 -19.09
N ILE A 209 6.20 -1.14 -19.61
CA ILE A 209 6.72 -0.27 -20.67
C ILE A 209 7.09 1.05 -20.01
N PRO A 210 8.37 1.41 -19.99
CA PRO A 210 8.81 2.68 -19.43
C PRO A 210 8.21 3.86 -20.18
N LEU A 211 7.83 4.89 -19.45
CA LEU A 211 7.57 6.20 -20.02
C LEU A 211 8.89 6.86 -20.42
N LYS A 212 8.84 7.75 -21.41
CA LYS A 212 9.99 8.59 -21.74
C LYS A 212 10.28 9.57 -20.58
N SER A 213 11.53 9.97 -20.43
CA SER A 213 11.93 10.88 -19.36
C SER A 213 11.11 12.18 -19.39
N ASP A 214 10.86 12.78 -20.54
CA ASP A 214 10.08 14.00 -20.69
C ASP A 214 8.57 13.82 -20.45
N GLU A 215 8.07 12.60 -20.51
CA GLU A 215 6.67 12.26 -20.19
C GLU A 215 6.42 12.22 -18.68
N VAL A 216 7.42 11.83 -17.88
CA VAL A 216 7.29 11.75 -16.41
C VAL A 216 7.41 13.15 -15.81
N VAL A 217 6.45 13.53 -14.96
CA VAL A 217 6.40 14.85 -14.32
C VAL A 217 7.26 14.86 -13.05
N ARG A 218 7.11 13.85 -12.21
CA ARG A 218 7.82 13.75 -10.92
C ARG A 218 8.04 12.28 -10.54
N VAL A 219 9.06 12.05 -9.72
CA VAL A 219 9.29 10.78 -9.03
C VAL A 219 8.43 10.74 -7.77
N GLY A 220 7.73 9.64 -7.54
CA GLY A 220 7.00 9.40 -6.32
C GLY A 220 7.90 8.87 -5.21
N TYR A 221 7.50 9.04 -3.96
CA TYR A 221 8.08 8.31 -2.83
C TYR A 221 6.97 7.81 -1.90
N ILE A 222 7.28 6.76 -1.17
CA ILE A 222 6.37 6.16 -0.19
C ILE A 222 6.82 6.60 1.19
N PRO A 223 6.09 7.51 1.85
CA PRO A 223 6.36 7.94 3.22
C PRO A 223 5.63 7.06 4.23
N ILE A 224 6.19 6.97 5.44
CA ILE A 224 5.57 6.36 6.62
C ILE A 224 5.60 7.34 7.77
N ALA A 225 4.54 7.41 8.58
CA ALA A 225 4.49 8.23 9.79
C ALA A 225 3.60 7.61 10.87
N VAL A 226 3.86 7.97 12.12
CA VAL A 226 3.04 7.60 13.27
C VAL A 226 1.74 8.42 13.26
N SER A 227 0.61 7.74 13.41
CA SER A 227 -0.71 8.37 13.49
C SER A 227 -0.93 9.05 14.85
N THR A 228 -1.63 10.19 14.86
CA THR A 228 -2.04 10.85 16.12
C THR A 228 -3.12 10.07 16.87
N PHE A 229 -3.71 9.04 16.28
CA PHE A 229 -4.68 8.15 16.93
C PHE A 229 -4.01 7.00 17.70
N THR A 230 -2.68 6.84 17.60
CA THR A 230 -1.96 5.76 18.29
C THR A 230 -2.10 5.87 19.80
N LYS A 231 -2.22 4.72 20.45
CA LYS A 231 -2.16 4.60 21.91
C LYS A 231 -0.81 4.14 22.42
N ASN A 232 0.09 3.74 21.53
CA ASN A 232 1.45 3.30 21.85
C ASN A 232 2.45 3.89 20.85
N LYS A 233 2.76 5.19 21.03
CA LYS A 233 3.68 5.93 20.14
C LYS A 233 5.06 5.27 20.07
N VAL A 234 5.56 4.76 21.18
CA VAL A 234 6.89 4.12 21.25
C VAL A 234 6.93 2.88 20.35
N LEU A 235 5.94 2.01 20.44
CA LEU A 235 5.87 0.81 19.60
C LEU A 235 5.68 1.16 18.12
N ALA A 236 4.89 2.20 17.83
CA ALA A 236 4.69 2.68 16.47
C ALA A 236 6.01 3.24 15.87
N GLU A 237 6.77 4.00 16.65
CA GLU A 237 8.11 4.48 16.24
C GLU A 237 9.09 3.33 16.03
N GLN A 238 9.09 2.31 16.88
CA GLN A 238 9.89 1.09 16.68
C GLN A 238 9.55 0.39 15.37
N PHE A 239 8.27 0.34 14.99
CA PHE A 239 7.88 -0.21 13.70
C PHE A 239 8.38 0.65 12.53
N VAL A 240 8.32 1.98 12.64
CA VAL A 240 8.88 2.90 11.61
C VAL A 240 10.37 2.64 11.45
N ASP A 241 11.13 2.56 12.54
CA ASP A 241 12.57 2.29 12.51
C ASP A 241 12.87 0.91 11.92
N PHE A 242 12.04 -0.09 12.21
CA PHE A 242 12.17 -1.42 11.62
C PHE A 242 11.95 -1.41 10.11
N ILE A 243 10.96 -0.69 9.61
CA ILE A 243 10.71 -0.54 8.16
C ILE A 243 11.90 0.08 7.44
N LEU A 244 12.67 0.92 8.12
CA LEU A 244 13.88 1.56 7.56
C LEU A 244 15.15 0.72 7.70
N SER A 245 15.08 -0.44 8.35
CA SER A 245 16.23 -1.33 8.52
C SER A 245 16.74 -1.87 7.19
N GLU A 246 18.02 -2.24 7.14
CA GLU A 246 18.66 -2.80 5.96
C GLU A 246 17.97 -4.11 5.50
N GLU A 247 17.49 -4.90 6.46
CA GLU A 247 16.78 -6.14 6.18
C GLU A 247 15.47 -5.89 5.43
N VAL A 248 14.69 -4.89 5.85
CA VAL A 248 13.44 -4.53 5.17
C VAL A 248 13.71 -3.80 3.84
N ARG A 249 14.75 -2.97 3.77
CA ARG A 249 15.20 -2.37 2.51
C ARG A 249 15.53 -3.43 1.46
N SER A 250 16.17 -4.53 1.88
CA SER A 250 16.46 -5.66 0.99
C SER A 250 15.18 -6.28 0.44
N ILE A 251 14.13 -6.44 1.26
CA ILE A 251 12.81 -6.91 0.81
C ILE A 251 12.25 -5.98 -0.28
N PHE A 252 12.21 -4.66 -0.03
CA PHE A 252 11.74 -3.71 -1.03
C PHE A 252 12.57 -3.74 -2.33
N LYS A 253 13.88 -3.95 -2.22
CA LYS A 253 14.79 -4.04 -3.36
C LYS A 253 14.54 -5.28 -4.23
N GLU A 254 14.14 -6.41 -3.64
CA GLU A 254 13.73 -7.61 -4.39
C GLU A 254 12.54 -7.33 -5.31
N TYR A 255 11.62 -6.45 -4.90
CA TYR A 255 10.50 -5.95 -5.70
C TYR A 255 10.89 -4.77 -6.61
N GLN A 256 12.19 -4.45 -6.73
CA GLN A 256 12.73 -3.38 -7.60
C GLN A 256 12.21 -1.97 -7.27
N TYR A 257 11.92 -1.69 -6.01
CA TYR A 257 11.75 -0.31 -5.56
C TYR A 257 13.09 0.40 -5.52
N PHE A 258 13.10 1.68 -5.82
CA PHE A 258 14.31 2.49 -5.73
C PHE A 258 14.56 2.88 -4.27
N SER A 259 15.77 2.60 -3.78
CA SER A 259 16.15 2.89 -2.39
C SER A 259 16.57 4.35 -2.19
N SER A 260 16.83 5.08 -3.27
CA SER A 260 17.26 6.48 -3.24
C SER A 260 16.75 7.25 -4.46
N GLU A 261 16.75 8.59 -4.36
CA GLU A 261 16.48 9.48 -5.49
C GLU A 261 17.44 9.22 -6.65
N GLN A 262 18.71 8.98 -6.34
CA GLN A 262 19.77 8.75 -7.33
C GLN A 262 19.49 7.50 -8.15
N GLU A 263 19.00 6.41 -7.53
CA GLU A 263 18.58 5.21 -8.25
C GLU A 263 17.39 5.50 -9.18
N ALA A 264 16.38 6.23 -8.70
CA ALA A 264 15.24 6.64 -9.52
C ALA A 264 15.67 7.56 -10.67
N PHE A 265 16.58 8.51 -10.41
CA PHE A 265 17.10 9.42 -11.44
C PHE A 265 17.99 8.71 -12.48
N ALA A 266 18.73 7.68 -12.07
CA ALA A 266 19.48 6.86 -13.02
C ALA A 266 18.54 6.14 -14.00
N TRP A 267 17.31 5.82 -13.56
CA TRP A 267 16.31 5.12 -14.38
C TRP A 267 15.53 6.08 -15.30
N ILE A 268 15.12 7.28 -14.81
CA ILE A 268 14.19 8.17 -15.54
C ILE A 268 14.78 9.58 -15.86
N GLY A 269 15.97 9.88 -15.39
CA GLY A 269 16.53 11.23 -15.39
C GLY A 269 16.09 12.04 -14.18
N GLN A 270 16.76 13.17 -13.96
CA GLN A 270 16.47 14.06 -12.84
C GLN A 270 15.07 14.70 -12.98
N LYS A 271 14.27 14.61 -11.91
CA LYS A 271 12.89 15.08 -11.83
C LYS A 271 12.61 15.70 -10.47
N PRO A 272 11.58 16.54 -10.34
CA PRO A 272 10.99 16.84 -9.03
C PRO A 272 10.63 15.54 -8.28
N VAL A 273 10.75 15.55 -6.96
CA VAL A 273 10.45 14.40 -6.10
C VAL A 273 9.26 14.72 -5.20
N GLY A 274 8.26 13.86 -5.19
CA GLY A 274 7.08 14.05 -4.37
C GLY A 274 6.23 15.25 -4.76
N GLY A 275 5.70 15.95 -3.77
CA GLY A 275 4.77 17.07 -3.94
C GLY A 275 3.31 16.63 -3.99
N GLU A 276 2.42 17.58 -4.17
CA GLU A 276 0.97 17.37 -4.31
C GLU A 276 0.53 17.79 -5.71
N TYR A 277 -0.42 17.05 -6.28
CA TYR A 277 -1.05 17.40 -7.54
C TYR A 277 -2.55 17.62 -7.35
N ALA A 278 -3.03 18.79 -7.73
CA ALA A 278 -4.45 19.10 -7.73
C ALA A 278 -5.12 18.49 -8.97
N VAL A 279 -5.83 17.41 -8.78
CA VAL A 279 -6.53 16.71 -9.87
C VAL A 279 -7.61 17.63 -10.46
N PRO A 280 -7.62 17.91 -11.78
CA PRO A 280 -8.66 18.72 -12.39
C PRO A 280 -10.05 18.10 -12.22
N ALA A 281 -11.07 18.94 -12.01
CA ALA A 281 -12.44 18.49 -11.76
C ALA A 281 -13.04 17.57 -12.83
N GLU A 282 -12.58 17.69 -14.05
CA GLU A 282 -12.99 16.83 -15.18
C GLU A 282 -12.51 15.38 -15.11
N TRP A 283 -11.62 15.06 -14.15
CA TRP A 283 -11.12 13.71 -13.86
C TRP A 283 -11.71 13.14 -12.57
N THR A 284 -12.48 13.93 -11.85
CA THR A 284 -13.14 13.47 -10.64
C THR A 284 -14.45 12.74 -10.99
N THR A 285 -14.65 11.58 -10.35
CA THR A 285 -15.77 10.67 -10.69
C THR A 285 -17.10 11.07 -10.04
N GLY A 286 -17.13 12.18 -9.30
CA GLY A 286 -18.27 12.64 -8.50
C GLY A 286 -19.18 13.66 -9.20
N LYS A 287 -19.06 13.88 -10.50
CA LYS A 287 -19.95 14.81 -11.23
C LYS A 287 -20.54 14.20 -12.46
#